data_23f382964ae5f82a4ef50f7751231a17
#
_entry.id   23f382964ae5f82a4ef50f7751231a17
#
_cell.length_a   1.000
_cell.length_b   1.000
_cell.length_c   1.000
_cell.angle_alpha   90.00
_cell.angle_beta   90.00
_cell.angle_gamma   90.00
#
_symmetry.space_group_name_H-M   'P 1'
#
loop_
_entity.id
_entity.type
_entity.pdbx_description
1 polymer ?
#
loop_
_entity_poly.entity_id
_entity_poly.type
_entity_poly.pdbx_seq_one_letter_code
_entity_poly.pdbx_strand_id
1 'polypeptide(L)'
;MESVYIHPTAEVSPQAQVGDGTKIWNQAQVREDAVIGAGCVISKNVYIDAGVHIGNSVKIQNNVNVYHGVTVEDDVFLGPSMTFTNDRFPRAFISDFKVSETLVKRGASIGANATIRCGIVIGEYAMVGSGSVVTRDVPAYALVAGNPARQIGWVCKCGKKLDGDCQCPACGAKYEDRLNNGGIGA
;
A
#
# COMPACT_ATOMS: atom_id res chain seq x y z
N MET A 1 -16.15 -13.87 -16.65
CA MET A 1 -14.82 -13.26 -16.33
C MET A 1 -14.82 -11.87 -16.93
N GLU A 2 -14.57 -10.85 -16.13
CA GLU A 2 -14.41 -9.49 -16.65
C GLU A 2 -13.03 -9.38 -17.31
N SER A 3 -12.97 -8.82 -18.53
CA SER A 3 -11.69 -8.66 -19.24
C SER A 3 -10.79 -7.63 -18.55
N VAL A 4 -9.49 -7.85 -18.63
CA VAL A 4 -8.49 -6.84 -18.25
C VAL A 4 -8.58 -5.65 -19.21
N TYR A 5 -8.61 -4.43 -18.66
CA TYR A 5 -8.53 -3.21 -19.45
C TYR A 5 -7.13 -2.59 -19.35
N ILE A 6 -6.47 -2.41 -20.48
CA ILE A 6 -5.17 -1.73 -20.57
C ILE A 6 -5.34 -0.53 -21.50
N HIS A 7 -5.11 0.68 -20.97
CA HIS A 7 -5.17 1.90 -21.77
C HIS A 7 -4.09 1.87 -22.87
N PRO A 8 -4.37 2.33 -24.12
CA PRO A 8 -3.42 2.25 -25.23
C PRO A 8 -2.06 2.93 -25.01
N THR A 9 -1.95 3.86 -24.05
CA THR A 9 -0.70 4.52 -23.68
C THR A 9 -0.03 3.94 -22.44
N ALA A 10 -0.56 2.85 -21.88
CA ALA A 10 0.10 2.12 -20.81
C ALA A 10 1.10 1.13 -21.39
N GLU A 11 2.22 0.93 -20.71
CA GLU A 11 3.25 -0.04 -21.07
C GLU A 11 3.18 -1.20 -20.08
N VAL A 12 2.74 -2.36 -20.55
CA VAL A 12 2.66 -3.58 -19.72
C VAL A 12 3.54 -4.65 -20.34
N SER A 13 4.51 -5.13 -19.57
CA SER A 13 5.39 -6.21 -20.02
C SER A 13 4.59 -7.47 -20.36
N PRO A 14 4.89 -8.17 -21.46
CA PRO A 14 4.25 -9.44 -21.78
C PRO A 14 4.55 -10.55 -20.76
N GLN A 15 5.55 -10.36 -19.90
CA GLN A 15 5.90 -11.28 -18.82
C GLN A 15 5.15 -10.95 -17.50
N ALA A 16 4.46 -9.81 -17.44
CA ALA A 16 3.63 -9.47 -16.28
C ALA A 16 2.34 -10.30 -16.29
N GLN A 17 1.86 -10.66 -15.11
CA GLN A 17 0.60 -11.34 -14.91
C GLN A 17 -0.44 -10.35 -14.36
N VAL A 18 -1.59 -10.22 -15.03
CA VAL A 18 -2.65 -9.29 -14.63
C VAL A 18 -3.97 -10.06 -14.51
N GLY A 19 -4.56 -10.01 -13.33
CA GLY A 19 -5.80 -10.71 -13.02
C GLY A 19 -7.05 -10.07 -13.64
N ASP A 20 -8.09 -10.88 -13.78
CA ASP A 20 -9.38 -10.51 -14.40
C ASP A 20 -9.99 -9.23 -13.78
N GLY A 21 -10.63 -8.41 -14.60
CA GLY A 21 -11.30 -7.18 -14.19
C GLY A 21 -10.38 -6.04 -13.76
N THR A 22 -9.06 -6.24 -13.78
CA THR A 22 -8.09 -5.18 -13.47
C THR A 22 -8.05 -4.13 -14.58
N LYS A 23 -7.95 -2.84 -14.18
CA LYS A 23 -7.91 -1.69 -15.08
C LYS A 23 -6.59 -0.96 -14.93
N ILE A 24 -5.82 -0.85 -16.03
CA ILE A 24 -4.55 -0.14 -16.10
C ILE A 24 -4.74 1.11 -16.96
N TRP A 25 -4.58 2.27 -16.35
CA TRP A 25 -4.87 3.55 -16.98
C TRP A 25 -3.66 4.13 -17.71
N ASN A 26 -3.88 5.27 -18.36
CA ASN A 26 -2.93 5.91 -19.24
C ASN A 26 -1.57 6.20 -18.58
N GLN A 27 -0.49 5.99 -19.35
CA GLN A 27 0.90 6.23 -18.95
C GLN A 27 1.36 5.41 -17.72
N ALA A 28 0.61 4.36 -17.32
CA ALA A 28 1.11 3.42 -16.33
C ALA A 28 2.15 2.50 -16.97
N GLN A 29 3.18 2.11 -16.20
CA GLN A 29 4.19 1.17 -16.62
C GLN A 29 4.24 -0.02 -15.65
N VAL A 30 4.13 -1.24 -16.20
CA VAL A 30 4.24 -2.49 -15.44
C VAL A 30 5.39 -3.30 -16.02
N ARG A 31 6.39 -3.56 -15.20
CA ARG A 31 7.61 -4.26 -15.57
C ARG A 31 7.41 -5.79 -15.63
N GLU A 32 8.46 -6.43 -16.08
CA GLU A 32 8.57 -7.89 -16.20
C GLU A 32 8.35 -8.60 -14.86
N ASP A 33 7.75 -9.78 -14.91
CA ASP A 33 7.50 -10.67 -13.77
C ASP A 33 6.66 -10.05 -12.63
N ALA A 34 6.10 -8.84 -12.84
CA ALA A 34 5.14 -8.28 -11.90
C ALA A 34 3.84 -9.10 -11.91
N VAL A 35 3.28 -9.34 -10.73
CA VAL A 35 2.01 -10.05 -10.55
C VAL A 35 0.99 -9.09 -9.94
N ILE A 36 -0.11 -8.86 -10.65
CA ILE A 36 -1.22 -8.01 -10.22
C ILE A 36 -2.47 -8.86 -10.15
N GLY A 37 -3.13 -8.88 -9.00
CA GLY A 37 -4.36 -9.64 -8.77
C GLY A 37 -5.55 -9.12 -9.56
N ALA A 38 -6.71 -9.72 -9.31
CA ALA A 38 -7.97 -9.39 -9.97
C ALA A 38 -8.63 -8.13 -9.39
N GLY A 39 -9.42 -7.42 -10.21
CA GLY A 39 -10.24 -6.29 -9.78
C GLY A 39 -9.48 -5.05 -9.34
N CYS A 40 -8.20 -4.94 -9.69
CA CYS A 40 -7.36 -3.79 -9.33
C CYS A 40 -7.65 -2.56 -10.20
N VAL A 41 -7.32 -1.39 -9.65
CA VAL A 41 -7.30 -0.12 -10.39
C VAL A 41 -5.89 0.47 -10.29
N ILE A 42 -5.18 0.45 -11.41
CA ILE A 42 -3.84 1.03 -11.56
C ILE A 42 -4.02 2.34 -12.31
N SER A 43 -3.93 3.45 -11.58
CA SER A 43 -4.28 4.77 -12.11
C SER A 43 -3.17 5.35 -13.00
N LYS A 44 -3.42 6.56 -13.50
CA LYS A 44 -2.49 7.25 -14.41
C LYS A 44 -1.08 7.38 -13.83
N ASN A 45 -0.06 7.14 -14.70
CA ASN A 45 1.35 7.37 -14.37
C ASN A 45 1.82 6.59 -13.14
N VAL A 46 1.29 5.40 -12.93
CA VAL A 46 1.77 4.47 -11.90
C VAL A 46 2.92 3.65 -12.49
N TYR A 47 3.97 3.47 -11.70
CA TYR A 47 5.07 2.58 -12.02
C TYR A 47 5.05 1.36 -11.10
N ILE A 48 5.06 0.18 -11.67
CA ILE A 48 5.17 -1.11 -10.97
C ILE A 48 6.43 -1.80 -11.48
N ASP A 49 7.39 -1.95 -10.60
CA ASP A 49 8.72 -2.49 -10.90
C ASP A 49 8.71 -4.01 -11.10
N ALA A 50 9.82 -4.54 -11.59
CA ALA A 50 9.99 -5.95 -11.87
C ALA A 50 9.78 -6.83 -10.62
N GLY A 51 9.04 -7.93 -10.78
CA GLY A 51 8.80 -8.91 -9.72
C GLY A 51 7.95 -8.41 -8.53
N VAL A 52 7.32 -7.25 -8.64
CA VAL A 52 6.40 -6.73 -7.60
C VAL A 52 5.14 -7.57 -7.53
N HIS A 53 4.64 -7.82 -6.31
CA HIS A 53 3.39 -8.53 -6.07
C HIS A 53 2.31 -7.59 -5.53
N ILE A 54 1.20 -7.51 -6.26
CA ILE A 54 -0.01 -6.76 -5.90
C ILE A 54 -1.17 -7.75 -5.78
N GLY A 55 -1.83 -7.77 -4.63
CA GLY A 55 -3.01 -8.60 -4.37
C GLY A 55 -4.25 -8.19 -5.16
N ASN A 56 -5.40 -8.73 -4.77
CA ASN A 56 -6.68 -8.45 -5.42
C ASN A 56 -7.31 -7.16 -4.92
N SER A 57 -8.17 -6.54 -5.74
CA SER A 57 -8.98 -5.36 -5.36
C SER A 57 -8.17 -4.15 -4.88
N VAL A 58 -6.88 -4.08 -5.23
CA VAL A 58 -6.00 -2.98 -4.85
C VAL A 58 -6.28 -1.75 -5.71
N LYS A 59 -6.30 -0.59 -5.07
CA LYS A 59 -6.42 0.72 -5.75
C LYS A 59 -5.14 1.51 -5.60
N ILE A 60 -4.39 1.67 -6.69
CA ILE A 60 -3.19 2.49 -6.76
C ILE A 60 -3.53 3.78 -7.49
N GLN A 61 -3.44 4.89 -6.78
CA GLN A 61 -3.79 6.20 -7.31
C GLN A 61 -2.66 6.80 -8.18
N ASN A 62 -2.93 7.92 -8.82
CA ASN A 62 -2.01 8.56 -9.76
C ASN A 62 -0.63 8.83 -9.17
N ASN A 63 0.41 8.69 -10.00
CA ASN A 63 1.80 9.03 -9.70
C ASN A 63 2.42 8.23 -8.54
N VAL A 64 1.96 7.01 -8.29
CA VAL A 64 2.56 6.11 -7.30
C VAL A 64 3.61 5.24 -7.99
N ASN A 65 4.77 5.09 -7.33
CA ASN A 65 5.82 4.17 -7.76
C ASN A 65 5.93 3.03 -6.75
N VAL A 66 5.73 1.79 -7.22
CA VAL A 66 5.89 0.57 -6.43
C VAL A 66 7.16 -0.11 -6.88
N TYR A 67 8.22 0.05 -6.10
CA TYR A 67 9.55 -0.46 -6.42
C TYR A 67 9.73 -1.93 -6.07
N HIS A 68 10.70 -2.55 -6.68
CA HIS A 68 11.15 -3.91 -6.35
C HIS A 68 11.38 -4.07 -4.84
N GLY A 69 10.92 -5.20 -4.27
CA GLY A 69 10.92 -5.48 -2.83
C GLY A 69 9.67 -5.00 -2.08
N VAL A 70 8.71 -4.38 -2.75
CA VAL A 70 7.41 -4.05 -2.16
C VAL A 70 6.40 -5.15 -2.49
N THR A 71 5.71 -5.63 -1.47
CA THR A 71 4.54 -6.51 -1.60
C THR A 71 3.31 -5.81 -1.05
N VAL A 72 2.22 -5.84 -1.81
CA VAL A 72 0.93 -5.25 -1.45
C VAL A 72 -0.13 -6.36 -1.43
N GLU A 73 -0.74 -6.59 -0.28
CA GLU A 73 -1.82 -7.57 -0.14
C GLU A 73 -3.17 -7.03 -0.68
N ASP A 74 -4.23 -7.84 -0.55
CA ASP A 74 -5.57 -7.54 -1.06
C ASP A 74 -6.19 -6.27 -0.42
N ASP A 75 -7.13 -5.64 -1.11
CA ASP A 75 -7.97 -4.54 -0.62
C ASP A 75 -7.21 -3.28 -0.18
N VAL A 76 -5.94 -3.13 -0.55
CA VAL A 76 -5.11 -1.99 -0.17
C VAL A 76 -5.43 -0.76 -1.01
N PHE A 77 -5.39 0.41 -0.37
CA PHE A 77 -5.48 1.71 -1.03
C PHE A 77 -4.14 2.46 -0.93
N LEU A 78 -3.55 2.79 -2.07
CA LEU A 78 -2.36 3.64 -2.18
C LEU A 78 -2.78 5.01 -2.73
N GLY A 79 -2.73 6.03 -1.89
CA GLY A 79 -3.16 7.40 -2.20
C GLY A 79 -2.27 8.09 -3.24
N PRO A 80 -2.76 9.13 -3.92
CA PRO A 80 -2.03 9.78 -5.00
C PRO A 80 -0.69 10.34 -4.53
N SER A 81 0.34 10.12 -5.36
CA SER A 81 1.70 10.59 -5.13
C SER A 81 2.34 10.11 -3.81
N MET A 82 1.81 9.04 -3.19
CA MET A 82 2.55 8.41 -2.10
C MET A 82 3.82 7.75 -2.66
N THR A 83 4.82 7.58 -1.82
CA THR A 83 6.14 7.12 -2.24
C THR A 83 6.64 5.99 -1.36
N PHE A 84 7.04 4.88 -1.98
CA PHE A 84 7.90 3.88 -1.34
C PHE A 84 9.37 4.20 -1.57
N THR A 85 10.26 3.83 -0.64
CA THR A 85 11.69 3.70 -0.91
C THR A 85 12.08 2.23 -0.93
N ASN A 86 13.20 1.87 -1.54
CA ASN A 86 13.71 0.49 -1.55
C ASN A 86 15.18 0.39 -1.12
N ASP A 87 15.89 1.51 -1.08
CA ASP A 87 17.25 1.62 -0.54
C ASP A 87 17.22 2.40 0.78
N ARG A 88 17.77 1.79 1.82
CA ARG A 88 17.82 2.38 3.16
C ARG A 88 18.96 3.40 3.33
N PHE A 89 20.05 3.23 2.59
CA PHE A 89 21.27 4.02 2.71
C PHE A 89 21.79 4.43 1.33
N PRO A 90 20.99 5.18 0.55
CA PRO A 90 21.29 5.45 -0.85
C PRO A 90 22.60 6.25 -1.02
N ARG A 91 23.44 5.78 -1.93
CA ARG A 91 24.63 6.46 -2.41
C ARG A 91 24.82 6.17 -3.90
N ALA A 92 24.93 7.19 -4.70
CA ALA A 92 25.02 7.06 -6.16
C ALA A 92 26.24 6.23 -6.63
N PHE A 93 27.27 6.13 -5.83
CA PHE A 93 28.49 5.38 -6.13
C PHE A 93 28.53 3.96 -5.59
N ILE A 94 27.45 3.49 -4.91
CA ILE A 94 27.29 2.12 -4.44
C ILE A 94 26.38 1.38 -5.43
N SER A 95 26.89 0.33 -6.06
CA SER A 95 26.18 -0.45 -7.06
C SER A 95 25.52 -1.72 -6.51
N ASP A 96 25.90 -2.16 -5.32
CA ASP A 96 25.48 -3.42 -4.69
C ASP A 96 24.53 -3.20 -3.48
N PHE A 97 23.66 -2.21 -3.55
CA PHE A 97 22.70 -1.97 -2.48
C PHE A 97 21.75 -3.19 -2.29
N LYS A 98 21.43 -3.46 -1.05
CA LYS A 98 20.47 -4.52 -0.72
C LYS A 98 19.07 -3.93 -0.60
N VAL A 99 18.15 -4.49 -1.38
CA VAL A 99 16.73 -4.15 -1.29
C VAL A 99 16.22 -4.50 0.11
N SER A 100 15.54 -3.55 0.75
CA SER A 100 14.85 -3.76 2.03
C SER A 100 13.37 -3.96 1.75
N GLU A 101 12.87 -5.18 1.98
CA GLU A 101 11.49 -5.56 1.67
C GLU A 101 10.49 -4.77 2.50
N THR A 102 9.40 -4.36 1.87
CA THR A 102 8.27 -3.66 2.51
C THR A 102 6.99 -4.41 2.24
N LEU A 103 6.21 -4.66 3.30
CA LEU A 103 4.93 -5.34 3.21
C LEU A 103 3.79 -4.41 3.59
N VAL A 104 2.82 -4.26 2.70
CA VAL A 104 1.54 -3.58 2.98
C VAL A 104 0.45 -4.64 3.09
N LYS A 105 -0.04 -4.86 4.31
CA LYS A 105 -1.01 -5.91 4.60
C LYS A 105 -2.42 -5.51 4.18
N ARG A 106 -3.27 -6.53 4.07
CA ARG A 106 -4.66 -6.45 3.61
C ARG A 106 -5.42 -5.25 4.19
N GLY A 107 -6.15 -4.56 3.35
CA GLY A 107 -7.07 -3.48 3.72
C GLY A 107 -6.40 -2.21 4.24
N ALA A 108 -5.07 -2.15 4.27
CA ALA A 108 -4.36 -0.95 4.68
C ALA A 108 -4.60 0.21 3.70
N SER A 109 -4.60 1.44 4.23
CA SER A 109 -4.78 2.65 3.44
C SER A 109 -3.63 3.61 3.68
N ILE A 110 -2.96 4.04 2.61
CA ILE A 110 -1.86 5.01 2.67
C ILE A 110 -2.34 6.31 2.04
N GLY A 111 -2.30 7.39 2.80
CA GLY A 111 -2.77 8.71 2.37
C GLY A 111 -1.89 9.35 1.31
N ALA A 112 -2.45 10.35 0.62
CA ALA A 112 -1.75 11.10 -0.44
C ALA A 112 -0.42 11.70 0.07
N ASN A 113 0.60 11.73 -0.79
CA ASN A 113 1.93 12.29 -0.48
C ASN A 113 2.62 11.69 0.76
N ALA A 114 2.17 10.53 1.26
CA ALA A 114 2.88 9.84 2.33
C ALA A 114 4.16 9.20 1.81
N THR A 115 5.19 9.15 2.63
CA THR A 115 6.45 8.44 2.34
C THR A 115 6.59 7.24 3.26
N ILE A 116 6.78 6.06 2.68
CA ILE A 116 6.99 4.80 3.39
C ILE A 116 8.45 4.40 3.24
N ARG A 117 9.18 4.41 4.35
CA ARG A 117 10.56 3.93 4.36
C ARG A 117 10.58 2.43 4.12
N CYS A 118 11.54 1.95 3.36
CA CYS A 118 11.75 0.53 3.12
C CYS A 118 12.08 -0.26 4.39
N GLY A 119 11.84 -1.56 4.35
CA GLY A 119 12.13 -2.48 5.44
C GLY A 119 11.13 -2.43 6.59
N ILE A 120 9.87 -2.07 6.32
CA ILE A 120 8.81 -2.01 7.33
C ILE A 120 7.54 -2.73 6.89
N VAL A 121 6.71 -3.03 7.86
CA VAL A 121 5.38 -3.62 7.67
C VAL A 121 4.30 -2.58 8.00
N ILE A 122 3.38 -2.37 7.08
CA ILE A 122 2.12 -1.66 7.33
C ILE A 122 1.05 -2.71 7.66
N GLY A 123 0.56 -2.70 8.89
CA GLY A 123 -0.34 -3.72 9.42
C GLY A 123 -1.72 -3.73 8.74
N GLU A 124 -2.42 -4.83 8.95
CA GLU A 124 -3.76 -5.07 8.40
C GLU A 124 -4.73 -3.94 8.79
N TYR A 125 -5.46 -3.39 7.81
CA TYR A 125 -6.39 -2.26 7.99
C TYR A 125 -5.77 -1.01 8.64
N ALA A 126 -4.46 -0.90 8.73
CA ALA A 126 -3.82 0.33 9.21
C ALA A 126 -4.09 1.51 8.27
N MET A 127 -4.11 2.69 8.83
CA MET A 127 -4.30 3.92 8.06
C MET A 127 -3.15 4.90 8.30
N VAL A 128 -2.51 5.30 7.21
CA VAL A 128 -1.46 6.33 7.20
C VAL A 128 -2.06 7.64 6.71
N GLY A 129 -1.98 8.67 7.52
CA GLY A 129 -2.45 10.00 7.17
C GLY A 129 -1.67 10.62 6.02
N SER A 130 -2.32 11.48 5.22
CA SER A 130 -1.68 12.18 4.10
C SER A 130 -0.46 12.99 4.54
N GLY A 131 0.58 13.05 3.71
CA GLY A 131 1.82 13.78 3.98
C GLY A 131 2.70 13.18 5.09
N SER A 132 2.38 12.01 5.59
CA SER A 132 3.14 11.37 6.67
C SER A 132 4.45 10.74 6.18
N VAL A 133 5.47 10.71 7.06
CA VAL A 133 6.71 9.97 6.82
C VAL A 133 6.81 8.79 7.79
N VAL A 134 6.53 7.59 7.29
CA VAL A 134 6.49 6.36 8.09
C VAL A 134 7.88 5.74 8.13
N THR A 135 8.45 5.65 9.32
CA THR A 135 9.83 5.18 9.54
C THR A 135 9.94 3.89 10.36
N ARG A 136 8.82 3.32 10.78
CA ARG A 136 8.72 2.10 11.60
C ARG A 136 7.49 1.32 11.19
N ASP A 137 7.42 0.05 11.59
CA ASP A 137 6.22 -0.76 11.45
C ASP A 137 4.99 -0.06 12.00
N VAL A 138 3.88 -0.25 11.32
CA VAL A 138 2.57 0.26 11.73
C VAL A 138 1.71 -0.91 12.19
N PRO A 139 1.22 -0.92 13.44
CA PRO A 139 0.37 -1.99 13.92
C PRO A 139 -0.94 -2.11 13.11
N ALA A 140 -1.53 -3.31 13.09
CA ALA A 140 -2.84 -3.51 12.50
C ALA A 140 -3.88 -2.56 13.13
N TYR A 141 -4.74 -1.98 12.30
CA TYR A 141 -5.77 -1.01 12.68
C TYR A 141 -5.25 0.32 13.26
N ALA A 142 -3.95 0.54 13.33
CA ALA A 142 -3.42 1.81 13.82
C ALA A 142 -3.66 2.95 12.83
N LEU A 143 -4.03 4.12 13.36
CA LEU A 143 -4.01 5.38 12.64
C LEU A 143 -2.71 6.11 12.97
N VAL A 144 -1.87 6.33 11.96
CA VAL A 144 -0.60 7.04 12.12
C VAL A 144 -0.56 8.30 11.25
N ALA A 145 0.06 9.36 11.76
CA ALA A 145 0.24 10.60 10.99
C ALA A 145 1.48 11.39 11.45
N GLY A 146 1.94 12.30 10.60
CA GLY A 146 3.03 13.25 10.89
C GLY A 146 4.37 12.87 10.29
N ASN A 147 5.39 13.70 10.56
CA ASN A 147 6.78 13.50 10.15
C ASN A 147 7.73 13.69 11.35
N PRO A 148 8.34 12.62 11.89
CA PRO A 148 8.05 11.22 11.60
C PRO A 148 6.64 10.82 12.08
N ALA A 149 6.00 9.87 11.38
CA ALA A 149 4.66 9.41 11.72
C ALA A 149 4.62 8.80 13.13
N ARG A 150 3.53 9.13 13.87
CA ARG A 150 3.23 8.59 15.19
C ARG A 150 1.79 8.10 15.20
N GLN A 151 1.52 7.10 16.02
CA GLN A 151 0.17 6.62 16.21
C GLN A 151 -0.66 7.69 16.94
N ILE A 152 -1.81 8.05 16.36
CA ILE A 152 -2.74 9.06 16.86
C ILE A 152 -4.14 8.49 17.13
N GLY A 153 -4.26 7.16 17.04
CA GLY A 153 -5.51 6.45 17.32
C GLY A 153 -5.59 5.12 16.61
N TRP A 154 -6.81 4.64 16.50
CA TRP A 154 -7.17 3.39 15.85
C TRP A 154 -8.29 3.62 14.83
N VAL A 155 -8.39 2.74 13.84
CA VAL A 155 -9.42 2.81 12.79
C VAL A 155 -10.19 1.50 12.69
N CYS A 156 -11.44 1.63 12.31
CA CYS A 156 -12.29 0.52 11.93
C CYS A 156 -11.96 0.03 10.51
N LYS A 157 -12.31 -1.21 10.19
CA LYS A 157 -12.29 -1.71 8.79
C LYS A 157 -13.02 -0.80 7.81
N CYS A 158 -14.05 -0.08 8.24
CA CYS A 158 -14.76 0.88 7.40
C CYS A 158 -14.02 2.21 7.19
N GLY A 159 -12.80 2.37 7.75
CA GLY A 159 -11.96 3.55 7.61
C GLY A 159 -12.27 4.69 8.60
N LYS A 160 -13.23 4.54 9.50
CA LYS A 160 -13.54 5.58 10.51
C LYS A 160 -12.66 5.40 11.73
N LYS A 161 -12.23 6.53 12.31
CA LYS A 161 -11.51 6.54 13.60
C LYS A 161 -12.42 5.97 14.69
N LEU A 162 -11.85 5.11 15.55
CA LEU A 162 -12.54 4.58 16.71
C LEU A 162 -12.62 5.66 17.82
N ASP A 163 -13.66 5.55 18.63
CA ASP A 163 -13.83 6.40 19.83
C ASP A 163 -12.95 5.91 21.01
N GLY A 164 -13.13 6.53 22.19
CA GLY A 164 -12.37 6.18 23.39
C GLY A 164 -12.65 4.77 23.92
N ASP A 165 -13.79 4.19 23.58
CA ASP A 165 -14.23 2.85 23.98
C ASP A 165 -13.91 1.80 22.88
N CYS A 166 -13.01 2.13 21.95
CA CYS A 166 -12.63 1.28 20.81
C CYS A 166 -13.83 0.83 19.97
N GLN A 167 -14.88 1.63 19.91
CA GLN A 167 -16.07 1.38 19.10
C GLN A 167 -16.09 2.29 17.86
N CYS A 168 -16.57 1.76 16.75
CA CYS A 168 -16.74 2.54 15.53
C CYS A 168 -18.05 3.34 15.57
N PRO A 169 -18.02 4.68 15.50
CA PRO A 169 -19.21 5.51 15.55
C PRO A 169 -20.09 5.37 14.30
N ALA A 170 -19.57 4.82 13.20
CA ALA A 170 -20.28 4.69 11.94
C ALA A 170 -21.00 3.34 11.76
N CYS A 171 -20.34 2.24 12.15
CA CYS A 171 -20.89 0.88 11.95
C CYS A 171 -21.09 0.10 13.26
N GLY A 172 -20.77 0.67 14.42
CA GLY A 172 -20.97 0.06 15.74
C GLY A 172 -19.99 -1.09 16.07
N ALA A 173 -19.05 -1.44 15.20
CA ALA A 173 -18.10 -2.52 15.45
C ALA A 173 -17.18 -2.19 16.65
N LYS A 174 -16.94 -3.17 17.52
CA LYS A 174 -16.09 -3.08 18.70
C LYS A 174 -14.77 -3.81 18.50
N TYR A 175 -13.67 -3.29 19.07
CA TYR A 175 -12.30 -3.75 18.86
C TYR A 175 -11.50 -3.97 20.15
N GLU A 176 -12.12 -3.95 21.32
CA GLU A 176 -11.47 -3.96 22.65
C GLU A 176 -10.40 -5.05 22.80
N ASP A 177 -10.72 -6.30 22.44
CA ASP A 177 -9.82 -7.44 22.60
C ASP A 177 -8.61 -7.42 21.66
N ARG A 178 -8.75 -6.75 20.51
CA ARG A 178 -7.70 -6.71 19.47
C ARG A 178 -6.65 -5.64 19.73
N LEU A 179 -7.04 -4.55 20.37
CA LEU A 179 -6.19 -3.38 20.57
C LEU A 179 -5.42 -3.46 21.90
N ASN A 180 -5.99 -4.07 22.93
CA ASN A 180 -5.36 -4.27 24.24
C ASN A 180 -4.21 -5.30 24.19
N ASN A 181 -4.20 -6.19 23.21
CA ASN A 181 -3.13 -7.18 22.97
C ASN A 181 -2.01 -6.66 22.04
N GLY A 182 -1.81 -5.33 21.97
CA GLY A 182 -0.71 -4.72 21.22
C GLY A 182 -0.90 -4.70 19.70
N GLY A 183 -2.11 -4.89 19.18
CA GLY A 183 -2.39 -4.84 17.74
C GLY A 183 -1.64 -5.91 16.93
N ILE A 184 -1.12 -6.92 17.57
CA ILE A 184 -0.36 -8.00 16.93
C ILE A 184 -1.36 -9.02 16.42
N GLY A 185 -1.77 -8.83 15.19
CA GLY A 185 -2.25 -9.94 14.41
C GLY A 185 -1.06 -10.86 14.16
N ALA A 186 -1.16 -12.08 14.65
CA ALA A 186 -0.28 -13.18 14.26
C ALA A 186 -0.38 -13.44 12.75
#